data_6e75345248d2e5e168d6b95a53bc4f06
#
_entry.id   6e75345248d2e5e168d6b95a53bc4f06
#
_cell.length_a   1.000
_cell.length_b   1.000
_cell.length_c   1.000
_cell.angle_alpha   90.00
_cell.angle_beta   90.00
_cell.angle_gamma   90.00
#
_symmetry.space_group_name_H-M   'P 1'
#
loop_
_entity.id
_entity.type
_entity.pdbx_description
1 polymer ?
#
loop_
_entity_poly.entity_id
_entity_poly.type
_entity_poly.pdbx_seq_one_letter_code
_entity_poly.pdbx_strand_id
1 'polypeptide(L)'
;MIWEHALGIGRGPWDREHGIAFHGNNGILVVDRNGWEVFSETDAVKKAREFKMKPVPHHSASEDFHMAHVQNFIDCVKSREKPNSDVEIGHNSMIACHLANIALRTGRRIIWDREKEEIVGDPDAQKYVLRPYREPWKLPEV
;
A
#
# COMPACT_ATOMS: atom_id res chain seq x y z
N MET A 1 -0.72 3.64 10.15
CA MET A 1 -1.18 2.64 9.18
C MET A 1 -1.49 1.35 9.92
N ILE A 2 -2.64 0.75 9.69
CA ILE A 2 -2.97 -0.61 10.17
C ILE A 2 -2.89 -1.52 8.94
N TRP A 3 -2.14 -2.61 9.07
CA TRP A 3 -2.07 -3.66 8.06
C TRP A 3 -2.81 -4.87 8.60
N GLU A 4 -3.80 -5.34 7.87
CA GLU A 4 -4.57 -6.53 8.21
C GLU A 4 -4.48 -7.54 7.07
N HIS A 5 -4.15 -8.78 7.40
CA HIS A 5 -4.13 -9.89 6.47
C HIS A 5 -4.85 -11.06 7.12
N ALA A 6 -6.10 -11.26 6.72
CA ALA A 6 -6.96 -12.32 7.24
C ALA A 6 -7.23 -13.35 6.14
N LEU A 7 -6.81 -14.59 6.37
CA LEU A 7 -7.08 -15.71 5.48
C LEU A 7 -8.37 -16.43 5.91
N GLY A 8 -9.15 -16.88 4.93
CA GLY A 8 -10.34 -17.70 5.18
C GLY A 8 -11.62 -16.92 5.51
N ILE A 9 -11.61 -15.60 5.36
CA ILE A 9 -12.85 -14.80 5.40
C ILE A 9 -13.26 -14.44 3.98
N GLY A 10 -14.53 -14.71 3.63
CA GLY A 10 -15.09 -14.43 2.31
C GLY A 10 -15.47 -12.97 2.08
N ARG A 11 -15.44 -12.14 3.14
CA ARG A 11 -15.75 -10.70 3.08
C ARG A 11 -14.91 -9.96 4.08
N GLY A 12 -14.16 -9.00 3.60
CA GLY A 12 -13.41 -8.07 4.42
C GLY A 12 -14.20 -6.82 4.80
N PRO A 13 -13.57 -5.82 5.43
CA PRO A 13 -14.19 -4.53 5.69
C PRO A 13 -14.77 -3.90 4.41
N TRP A 14 -15.92 -3.24 4.53
CA TRP A 14 -16.67 -2.64 3.40
C TRP A 14 -17.05 -3.62 2.28
N ASP A 15 -17.21 -4.90 2.63
CA ASP A 15 -17.53 -5.96 1.67
C ASP A 15 -16.47 -6.14 0.55
N ARG A 16 -15.20 -5.86 0.88
CA ARG A 16 -14.05 -5.96 -0.02
C ARG A 16 -13.11 -7.09 0.41
N GLU A 17 -12.68 -7.90 -0.54
CA GLU A 17 -11.70 -8.97 -0.29
C GLU A 17 -10.30 -8.40 -0.05
N HIS A 18 -10.00 -7.26 -0.66
CA HIS A 18 -8.73 -6.55 -0.54
C HIS A 18 -8.96 -5.06 -0.83
N GLY A 19 -8.04 -4.22 -0.42
CA GLY A 19 -8.11 -2.79 -0.70
C GLY A 19 -7.43 -1.95 0.35
N ILE A 20 -7.56 -0.64 0.20
CA ILE A 20 -7.04 0.36 1.12
C ILE A 20 -8.20 1.27 1.52
N ALA A 21 -8.32 1.54 2.82
CA ALA A 21 -9.27 2.52 3.34
C ALA A 21 -8.50 3.69 3.96
N PHE A 22 -8.84 4.89 3.52
CA PHE A 22 -8.33 6.14 4.06
C PHE A 22 -9.39 6.79 4.94
N HIS A 23 -9.16 6.81 6.24
CA HIS A 23 -10.07 7.40 7.21
C HIS A 23 -9.80 8.88 7.39
N GLY A 24 -10.74 9.72 6.95
CA GLY A 24 -10.72 11.16 7.12
C GLY A 24 -11.79 11.63 8.12
N ASN A 25 -11.76 12.91 8.45
CA ASN A 25 -12.71 13.52 9.40
C ASN A 25 -14.15 13.62 8.84
N ASN A 26 -14.30 13.65 7.54
CA ASN A 26 -15.58 13.84 6.86
C ASN A 26 -16.09 12.57 6.17
N GLY A 27 -15.25 11.56 6.02
CA GLY A 27 -15.61 10.32 5.34
C GLY A 27 -14.43 9.37 5.20
N ILE A 28 -14.72 8.22 4.60
CA ILE A 28 -13.77 7.14 4.37
C ILE A 28 -13.72 6.91 2.86
N LEU A 29 -12.54 7.05 2.26
CA LEU A 29 -12.27 6.63 0.89
C LEU A 29 -11.83 5.17 0.90
N VAL A 30 -12.54 4.31 0.18
CA VAL A 30 -12.17 2.91 -0.01
C VAL A 30 -11.81 2.68 -1.47
N VAL A 31 -10.65 2.06 -1.69
CA VAL A 31 -10.08 1.82 -3.02
C VAL A 31 -9.62 0.38 -3.14
N ASP A 32 -9.98 -0.29 -4.22
CA ASP A 32 -9.47 -1.59 -4.62
C ASP A 32 -9.23 -1.64 -6.15
N ARG A 33 -8.95 -2.82 -6.69
CA ARG A 33 -8.76 -3.03 -8.13
C ARG A 33 -10.04 -2.84 -8.94
N ASN A 34 -11.22 -2.98 -8.31
CA ASN A 34 -12.51 -2.87 -8.98
C ASN A 34 -12.99 -1.43 -9.05
N GLY A 35 -12.39 -0.53 -8.26
CA GLY A 35 -12.74 0.87 -8.23
C GLY A 35 -12.60 1.51 -6.86
N TRP A 36 -13.35 2.57 -6.64
CA TRP A 36 -13.32 3.33 -5.40
C TRP A 36 -14.67 3.94 -5.08
N GLU A 37 -14.89 4.24 -3.80
CA GLU A 37 -16.08 4.92 -3.29
C GLU A 37 -15.77 5.73 -2.04
N VAL A 38 -16.63 6.67 -1.69
CA VAL A 38 -16.50 7.46 -0.47
C VAL A 38 -17.74 7.34 0.38
N PHE A 39 -17.56 6.78 1.56
CA PHE A 39 -18.57 6.74 2.63
C PHE A 39 -18.46 8.04 3.44
N SER A 40 -19.55 8.79 3.52
CA SER A 40 -19.55 10.03 4.30
C SER A 40 -19.80 9.74 5.77
N GLU A 41 -19.07 10.45 6.64
CA GLU A 41 -19.41 10.52 8.05
C GLU A 41 -20.68 11.36 8.28
N THR A 42 -21.41 11.02 9.33
CA THR A 42 -22.55 11.81 9.78
C THR A 42 -22.17 12.73 10.94
N ASP A 43 -22.81 13.89 10.99
CA ASP A 43 -22.63 14.79 12.14
C ASP A 43 -23.37 14.22 13.35
N ALA A 44 -22.62 13.71 14.33
CA ALA A 44 -23.17 13.10 15.54
C ALA A 44 -23.86 14.12 16.48
N VAL A 45 -23.61 15.42 16.31
CA VAL A 45 -24.13 16.49 17.17
C VAL A 45 -25.47 16.99 16.64
N LYS A 46 -25.73 16.89 15.36
CA LYS A 46 -27.01 17.32 14.75
C LYS A 46 -28.07 16.22 14.90
N LYS A 47 -29.26 16.62 15.37
CA LYS A 47 -30.42 15.69 15.50
C LYS A 47 -30.87 15.11 14.15
N ALA A 48 -30.67 15.80 13.06
CA ALA A 48 -30.78 15.26 11.71
C ALA A 48 -29.44 14.64 11.35
N ARG A 49 -29.44 13.38 10.90
CA ARG A 49 -28.25 12.69 10.38
C ARG A 49 -27.82 13.34 9.06
N GLU A 50 -27.25 14.53 9.13
CA GLU A 50 -26.67 15.20 7.98
C GLU A 50 -25.29 14.62 7.69
N PHE A 51 -25.02 14.34 6.44
CA PHE A 51 -23.69 13.93 6.01
C PHE A 51 -22.74 15.12 6.06
N LYS A 52 -21.53 14.90 6.59
CA LYS A 52 -20.48 15.92 6.62
C LYS A 52 -19.96 16.30 5.24
N MET A 53 -20.11 15.38 4.28
CA MET A 53 -19.81 15.60 2.86
C MET A 53 -20.79 14.76 2.00
N LYS A 54 -20.89 15.06 0.73
CA LYS A 54 -21.69 14.23 -0.18
C LYS A 54 -21.02 12.87 -0.36
N PRO A 55 -21.72 11.75 -0.10
CA PRO A 55 -21.20 10.43 -0.41
C PRO A 55 -20.92 10.30 -1.91
N VAL A 56 -19.87 9.59 -2.25
CA VAL A 56 -19.57 9.29 -3.65
C VAL A 56 -19.81 7.81 -3.86
N PRO A 57 -20.77 7.45 -4.75
CA PRO A 57 -21.08 6.06 -5.04
C PRO A 57 -19.88 5.37 -5.70
N HIS A 58 -19.92 4.06 -5.75
CA HIS A 58 -18.85 3.27 -6.36
C HIS A 58 -18.58 3.68 -7.81
N HIS A 59 -17.35 4.05 -8.07
CA HIS A 59 -16.80 4.26 -9.40
C HIS A 59 -16.03 3.01 -9.81
N SER A 60 -16.59 2.27 -10.76
CA SER A 60 -15.92 1.07 -11.28
C SER A 60 -14.70 1.45 -12.09
N ALA A 61 -13.66 0.66 -11.96
CA ALA A 61 -12.54 0.69 -12.88
C ALA A 61 -13.04 0.25 -14.28
N SER A 62 -12.85 1.09 -15.28
CA SER A 62 -13.39 0.88 -16.63
C SER A 62 -12.40 0.28 -17.62
N GLU A 63 -11.15 0.07 -17.22
CA GLU A 63 -10.06 -0.33 -18.12
C GLU A 63 -9.39 -1.62 -17.66
N ASP A 64 -8.86 -2.37 -18.61
CA ASP A 64 -7.93 -3.46 -18.36
C ASP A 64 -6.56 -2.88 -17.96
N PHE A 65 -6.41 -2.59 -16.66
CA PHE A 65 -5.17 -2.04 -16.12
C PHE A 65 -3.96 -2.93 -16.35
N HIS A 66 -4.16 -4.24 -16.49
CA HIS A 66 -3.06 -5.15 -16.75
C HIS A 66 -2.51 -4.93 -18.16
N MET A 67 -3.37 -4.86 -19.17
CA MET A 67 -2.95 -4.59 -20.53
C MET A 67 -2.32 -3.21 -20.67
N ALA A 68 -2.90 -2.18 -20.06
CA ALA A 68 -2.35 -0.83 -20.06
C ALA A 68 -0.94 -0.79 -19.43
N HIS A 69 -0.75 -1.53 -18.32
CA HIS A 69 0.55 -1.63 -17.65
C HIS A 69 1.60 -2.34 -18.52
N VAL A 70 1.25 -3.47 -19.13
CA VAL A 70 2.15 -4.21 -20.04
C VAL A 70 2.51 -3.35 -21.24
N GLN A 71 1.53 -2.67 -21.84
CA GLN A 71 1.77 -1.77 -22.98
C GLN A 71 2.73 -0.64 -22.61
N ASN A 72 2.51 0.03 -21.46
CA ASN A 72 3.42 1.07 -21.00
C ASN A 72 4.85 0.56 -20.83
N PHE A 73 5.03 -0.64 -20.25
CA PHE A 73 6.37 -1.25 -20.14
C PHE A 73 7.04 -1.45 -21.48
N ILE A 74 6.30 -2.03 -22.46
CA ILE A 74 6.84 -2.28 -23.82
C ILE A 74 7.21 -0.96 -24.51
N ASP A 75 6.38 0.06 -24.38
CA ASP A 75 6.63 1.37 -24.98
C ASP A 75 7.86 2.04 -24.36
N CYS A 76 8.02 1.95 -23.04
CA CYS A 76 9.21 2.45 -22.34
C CYS A 76 10.49 1.68 -22.70
N VAL A 77 10.41 0.37 -22.96
CA VAL A 77 11.56 -0.41 -23.47
C VAL A 77 12.03 0.14 -24.81
N LYS A 78 11.11 0.58 -25.69
CA LYS A 78 11.43 1.13 -27.01
C LYS A 78 11.89 2.58 -26.94
N SER A 79 11.18 3.42 -26.19
CA SER A 79 11.45 4.86 -26.09
C SER A 79 12.57 5.22 -25.12
N ARG A 80 12.86 4.33 -24.15
CA ARG A 80 13.75 4.58 -23.00
C ARG A 80 13.20 5.65 -22.04
N GLU A 81 11.92 5.94 -22.10
CA GLU A 81 11.26 6.79 -21.13
C GLU A 81 11.01 6.05 -19.80
N LYS A 82 10.79 6.83 -18.74
CA LYS A 82 10.50 6.30 -17.41
C LYS A 82 9.10 5.67 -17.38
N PRO A 83 8.95 4.39 -17.01
CA PRO A 83 7.65 3.74 -16.94
C PRO A 83 6.80 4.27 -15.78
N ASN A 84 5.47 4.14 -15.90
CA ASN A 84 4.53 4.52 -14.85
C ASN A 84 4.78 3.80 -13.51
N SER A 85 5.22 2.53 -13.58
CA SER A 85 5.65 1.74 -12.42
C SER A 85 7.16 1.55 -12.45
N ASP A 86 7.85 2.64 -12.31
CA ASP A 86 9.31 2.67 -12.19
C ASP A 86 9.80 1.95 -10.94
N VAL A 87 11.02 1.45 -11.00
CA VAL A 87 11.66 0.69 -9.91
C VAL A 87 11.69 1.44 -8.59
N GLU A 88 11.87 2.76 -8.61
CA GLU A 88 11.86 3.61 -7.41
C GLU A 88 10.47 3.65 -6.74
N ILE A 89 9.40 3.72 -7.55
CA ILE A 89 8.02 3.64 -7.04
C ILE A 89 7.77 2.26 -6.43
N GLY A 90 8.22 1.21 -7.10
CA GLY A 90 8.16 -0.16 -6.59
C GLY A 90 8.91 -0.33 -5.28
N HIS A 91 10.14 0.16 -5.21
CA HIS A 91 10.97 0.13 -4.00
C HIS A 91 10.28 0.84 -2.82
N ASN A 92 9.85 2.09 -3.00
CA ASN A 92 9.16 2.86 -1.96
C ASN A 92 7.87 2.16 -1.46
N SER A 93 7.13 1.53 -2.36
CA SER A 93 5.92 0.79 -1.99
C SER A 93 6.25 -0.48 -1.20
N MET A 94 7.31 -1.19 -1.58
CA MET A 94 7.74 -2.41 -0.91
C MET A 94 8.34 -2.16 0.48
N ILE A 95 8.98 -1.01 0.72
CA ILE A 95 9.47 -0.63 2.06
C ILE A 95 8.35 -0.74 3.09
N ALA A 96 7.18 -0.18 2.82
CA ALA A 96 6.06 -0.22 3.76
C ALA A 96 5.63 -1.67 4.08
N CYS A 97 5.60 -2.55 3.07
CA CYS A 97 5.25 -3.96 3.23
C CYS A 97 6.32 -4.72 4.04
N HIS A 98 7.59 -4.48 3.77
CA HIS A 98 8.69 -5.13 4.49
C HIS A 98 8.77 -4.66 5.94
N LEU A 99 8.61 -3.38 6.22
CA LEU A 99 8.58 -2.85 7.59
C LEU A 99 7.41 -3.43 8.40
N ALA A 100 6.24 -3.63 7.78
CA ALA A 100 5.12 -4.33 8.42
C ALA A 100 5.48 -5.78 8.78
N ASN A 101 6.13 -6.51 7.87
CA ASN A 101 6.60 -7.87 8.13
C ASN A 101 7.67 -7.93 9.23
N ILE A 102 8.58 -6.97 9.27
CA ILE A 102 9.62 -6.87 10.32
C ILE A 102 8.96 -6.59 11.67
N ALA A 103 8.02 -5.66 11.73
CA ALA A 103 7.26 -5.35 12.94
C ALA A 103 6.51 -6.59 13.47
N LEU A 104 5.86 -7.34 12.58
CA LEU A 104 5.18 -8.59 12.92
C LEU A 104 6.14 -9.63 13.50
N ARG A 105 7.28 -9.86 12.84
CA ARG A 105 8.27 -10.87 13.25
C ARG A 105 8.97 -10.54 14.56
N THR A 106 9.21 -9.26 14.81
CA THR A 106 9.91 -8.79 16.01
C THR A 106 8.96 -8.49 17.16
N GLY A 107 7.66 -8.29 16.90
CA GLY A 107 6.67 -7.83 17.88
C GLY A 107 6.95 -6.41 18.37
N ARG A 108 7.71 -5.63 17.64
CA ARG A 108 8.20 -4.31 18.07
C ARG A 108 7.74 -3.20 17.12
N ARG A 109 7.69 -1.99 17.66
CA ARG A 109 7.53 -0.78 16.88
C ARG A 109 8.81 -0.52 16.08
N ILE A 110 8.70 -0.35 14.78
CA ILE A 110 9.83 -0.02 13.89
C ILE A 110 9.89 1.49 13.67
N ILE A 111 11.07 2.07 13.83
CA ILE A 111 11.37 3.45 13.47
C ILE A 111 12.31 3.39 12.27
N TRP A 112 11.86 3.92 11.13
CA TRP A 112 12.55 3.86 9.86
C TRP A 112 13.16 5.22 9.50
N ASP A 113 14.45 5.26 9.23
CA ASP A 113 15.12 6.40 8.61
C ASP A 113 15.03 6.23 7.09
N ARG A 114 14.25 7.10 6.45
CA ARG A 114 14.00 7.01 5.02
C ARG A 114 15.22 7.41 4.17
N GLU A 115 16.07 8.30 4.69
CA GLU A 115 17.23 8.80 3.94
C GLU A 115 18.38 7.80 3.95
N LYS A 116 18.55 7.11 5.07
CA LYS A 116 19.58 6.09 5.23
C LYS A 116 19.09 4.67 4.90
N GLU A 117 17.80 4.50 4.73
CA GLU A 117 17.15 3.19 4.55
C GLU A 117 17.54 2.18 5.63
N GLU A 118 17.47 2.62 6.89
CA GLU A 118 17.82 1.79 8.05
C GLU A 118 16.79 1.88 9.20
N ILE A 119 16.76 0.85 10.03
CA ILE A 119 15.95 0.83 11.25
C ILE A 119 16.73 1.48 12.38
N VAL A 120 16.17 2.55 12.96
CA VAL A 120 16.81 3.32 14.01
C VAL A 120 16.61 2.64 15.36
N GLY A 121 17.73 2.44 16.08
CA GLY A 121 17.73 2.03 17.48
C GLY A 121 17.36 0.57 17.76
N ASP A 122 17.21 -0.28 16.73
CA ASP A 122 16.94 -1.71 16.89
C ASP A 122 17.84 -2.57 15.98
N PRO A 123 19.05 -2.95 16.46
CA PRO A 123 19.98 -3.77 15.68
C PRO A 123 19.45 -5.18 15.34
N ASP A 124 18.54 -5.71 16.15
CA ASP A 124 17.96 -7.02 15.88
C ASP A 124 16.90 -6.95 14.77
N ALA A 125 16.12 -5.89 14.73
CA ALA A 125 15.19 -5.64 13.64
C ALA A 125 15.96 -5.32 12.34
N GLN A 126 17.07 -4.60 12.42
CA GLN A 126 17.91 -4.27 11.27
C GLN A 126 18.42 -5.49 10.49
N LYS A 127 18.63 -6.63 11.15
CA LYS A 127 19.03 -7.88 10.50
C LYS A 127 18.03 -8.40 9.47
N TYR A 128 16.78 -7.96 9.55
CA TYR A 128 15.72 -8.34 8.60
C TYR A 128 15.62 -7.42 7.38
N VAL A 129 16.33 -6.29 7.37
CA VAL A 129 16.33 -5.36 6.21
C VAL A 129 17.07 -5.98 5.03
N LEU A 130 18.20 -6.64 5.30
CA LEU A 130 18.98 -7.33 4.29
C LEU A 130 18.89 -8.84 4.49
N ARG A 131 18.54 -9.54 3.43
CA ARG A 131 18.54 -11.01 3.43
C ARG A 131 19.96 -11.52 3.18
N PRO A 132 20.48 -12.47 4.00
CA PRO A 132 21.72 -13.14 3.66
C PRO A 132 21.54 -13.94 2.36
N TYR A 133 22.45 -13.74 1.43
CA TYR A 133 22.47 -14.47 0.16
C TYR A 133 23.13 -15.83 0.33
N ARG A 134 22.64 -16.79 -0.44
CA ARG A 134 23.24 -18.12 -0.51
C ARG A 134 24.52 -18.06 -1.33
N GLU A 135 25.60 -18.63 -0.80
CA GLU A 135 26.85 -18.78 -1.56
C GLU A 135 26.62 -19.51 -2.90
N PRO A 136 27.28 -19.11 -4.00
CA PRO A 136 28.30 -18.04 -4.08
C PRO A 136 27.73 -16.65 -4.44
N TRP A 137 26.43 -16.46 -4.37
CA TRP A 137 25.74 -15.25 -4.82
C TRP A 137 25.93 -14.10 -3.85
N LYS A 138 26.35 -12.95 -4.35
CA LYS A 138 26.47 -11.69 -3.61
C LYS A 138 25.81 -10.58 -4.41
N LEU A 139 25.24 -9.58 -3.70
CA LEU A 139 24.85 -8.34 -4.37
C LEU A 139 26.07 -7.62 -4.89
N PRO A 140 26.00 -7.02 -6.10
CA PRO A 140 27.04 -6.10 -6.54
C PRO A 140 27.21 -4.95 -5.53
N GLU A 141 28.43 -4.57 -5.24
CA GLU A 141 28.70 -3.32 -4.54
C GLU A 141 28.36 -2.17 -5.49
N VAL A 142 27.50 -1.26 -5.07
CA VAL A 142 27.06 -0.08 -5.84
C VAL A 142 27.80 1.14 -5.36
#